data_096eacfa9ce714d569be6a96bf6f4e87
#
_entry.id   096eacfa9ce714d569be6a96bf6f4e87
#
_cell.length_a   1.000
_cell.length_b   1.000
_cell.length_c   1.000
_cell.angle_alpha   90.00
_cell.angle_beta   90.00
_cell.angle_gamma   90.00
#
_symmetry.space_group_name_H-M   'P 1'
#
loop_
_entity.id
_entity.type
_entity.pdbx_description
1 polymer ?
#
loop_
_entity_poly.entity_id
_entity_poly.type
_entity_poly.pdbx_seq_one_letter_code
_entity_poly.pdbx_strand_id
1 'polypeptide(L)'
;MATTLISPGVLSIENDASQISQQPVTVGAAIIGPTVKGPLEIPTVVTSYSDYQNKFGTTFVSGSDVYTYFTSIAAYNYFNNGGESLLVARVASASSAWTFATTATASAGNSAIKSIIGNNEVFVLETLSKGTIMNSSSSIDASGALDSGSTDNVRWEIVNSNTSSGTFNLLVRRGNDNTLTPTILETWTNLSLDPFSPNYISSVIGDYTYAYNSTKNQIELTGSYPNASRYVRVKSVLLTTPNYFDNSGAPKAAFTGSIPAIASGSFSGGVGALFGAAAAKYYDTISNQTQGLTGSDYNNMINLLSNTDDYKFNLLLTPGLCDSLHTTQCTSIISNTANRGDNLFVLDLVPYNSTTTAVTGQAATRNNSYAASYWPWVQTQDPDSGRNVWVPASTLMAGVFAYNDKVAEPWFAPAGINRGGLTSVIRAEQKLTQSDRDTLYQGKVNPIATFPGQGVVAYGQKTLQTQASALDRVNVRRLLISLKSYIGQTANALVFEQNTLATRNQFLAQVNPYLQSVQQRQGLYAFKVVMDESNNTADVIDRNQLVGAIYIQPTRTAEFIYLNFNIMPTGTSFS
;
A
#
# COMPACT_ATOMS: atom_id res chain seq x y z
N MET A 1 -15.35 -22.00 32.53
CA MET A 1 -15.30 -22.89 33.71
C MET A 1 -14.14 -23.85 33.47
N ALA A 2 -13.15 -23.83 34.35
CA ALA A 2 -12.12 -24.87 34.31
C ALA A 2 -12.79 -26.16 34.77
N THR A 3 -12.99 -27.09 33.88
CA THR A 3 -13.47 -28.45 34.23
C THR A 3 -12.31 -29.18 34.88
N THR A 4 -12.38 -29.30 36.21
CA THR A 4 -11.49 -30.20 36.96
C THR A 4 -12.02 -31.63 36.86
N LEU A 5 -11.16 -32.56 36.41
CA LEU A 5 -11.44 -34.00 36.49
C LEU A 5 -11.52 -34.42 37.95
N ILE A 6 -12.69 -34.91 38.39
CA ILE A 6 -12.91 -35.42 39.76
C ILE A 6 -12.76 -36.95 39.79
N SER A 7 -12.78 -37.64 38.66
CA SER A 7 -12.59 -39.08 38.54
C SER A 7 -11.44 -39.36 37.54
N PRO A 8 -10.83 -40.58 37.58
CA PRO A 8 -9.80 -40.94 36.59
C PRO A 8 -10.32 -40.82 35.16
N GLY A 9 -9.68 -39.98 34.35
CA GLY A 9 -10.04 -39.73 32.96
C GLY A 9 -8.96 -38.90 32.28
N VAL A 10 -9.05 -38.75 30.95
CA VAL A 10 -8.14 -37.92 30.16
C VAL A 10 -8.84 -36.59 29.85
N LEU A 11 -8.27 -35.49 30.34
CA LEU A 11 -8.67 -34.14 29.96
C LEU A 11 -7.71 -33.65 28.85
N SER A 12 -8.21 -33.51 27.65
CA SER A 12 -7.48 -32.86 26.57
C SER A 12 -7.83 -31.38 26.60
N ILE A 13 -6.86 -30.55 26.91
CA ILE A 13 -6.98 -29.08 26.85
C ILE A 13 -6.18 -28.64 25.62
N GLU A 14 -6.85 -28.03 24.69
CA GLU A 14 -6.23 -27.37 23.56
C GLU A 14 -5.86 -25.95 24.00
N ASN A 15 -4.57 -25.71 24.24
CA ASN A 15 -4.03 -24.37 24.37
C ASN A 15 -3.47 -23.99 22.99
N ASP A 16 -4.18 -23.11 22.30
CA ASP A 16 -3.63 -22.49 21.12
C ASP A 16 -2.53 -21.49 21.53
N ALA A 17 -1.29 -21.98 21.52
CA ALA A 17 -0.09 -21.19 21.73
C ALA A 17 0.53 -20.75 20.38
N SER A 18 -0.21 -20.86 19.26
CA SER A 18 0.20 -20.32 17.98
C SER A 18 0.18 -18.78 18.07
N GLN A 19 1.27 -18.22 18.56
CA GLN A 19 1.59 -16.83 18.29
C GLN A 19 1.72 -16.72 16.76
N ILE A 20 0.79 -16.04 16.15
CA ILE A 20 0.95 -15.57 14.77
C ILE A 20 2.10 -14.56 14.85
N SER A 21 3.33 -15.03 14.60
CA SER A 21 4.43 -14.12 14.29
C SER A 21 3.97 -13.34 13.06
N GLN A 22 3.97 -12.02 13.14
CA GLN A 22 3.66 -11.19 11.99
C GLN A 22 4.63 -11.56 10.88
N GLN A 23 4.14 -12.26 9.87
CA GLN A 23 4.92 -12.57 8.68
C GLN A 23 5.27 -11.24 8.00
N PRO A 24 6.49 -11.08 7.48
CA PRO A 24 6.86 -9.90 6.72
C PRO A 24 5.82 -9.66 5.60
N VAL A 25 5.35 -8.43 5.49
CA VAL A 25 4.43 -8.05 4.43
C VAL A 25 5.15 -8.17 3.09
N THR A 26 4.77 -9.13 2.27
CA THR A 26 5.33 -9.32 0.93
C THR A 26 4.27 -8.94 -0.11
N VAL A 27 4.56 -7.94 -0.92
CA VAL A 27 3.66 -7.40 -1.94
C VAL A 27 4.38 -7.12 -3.25
N GLY A 28 3.62 -7.02 -4.36
CA GLY A 28 4.19 -6.69 -5.67
C GLY A 28 4.68 -5.26 -5.77
N ALA A 29 3.94 -4.30 -5.22
CA ALA A 29 4.29 -2.88 -5.29
C ALA A 29 3.94 -2.16 -3.99
N ALA A 30 4.62 -1.04 -3.72
CA ALA A 30 4.31 -0.10 -2.66
C ALA A 30 4.07 1.30 -3.23
N ILE A 31 3.07 2.00 -2.73
CA ILE A 31 2.77 3.39 -3.07
C ILE A 31 2.79 4.23 -1.80
N ILE A 32 3.54 5.33 -1.82
CA ILE A 32 3.47 6.37 -0.78
C ILE A 32 2.74 7.56 -1.39
N GLY A 33 1.64 7.97 -0.77
CA GLY A 33 0.89 9.13 -1.24
C GLY A 33 -0.35 9.45 -0.41
N PRO A 34 -1.00 10.59 -0.69
CA PRO A 34 -2.24 10.97 -0.01
C PRO A 34 -3.41 10.09 -0.44
N THR A 35 -4.35 9.88 0.48
CA THR A 35 -5.62 9.19 0.23
C THR A 35 -6.75 9.90 0.96
N VAL A 36 -7.99 9.65 0.57
CA VAL A 36 -9.17 10.34 1.12
C VAL A 36 -9.38 9.96 2.59
N LYS A 37 -9.31 8.69 2.91
CA LYS A 37 -9.45 8.14 4.27
C LYS A 37 -8.46 7.01 4.49
N GLY A 38 -8.58 6.26 5.55
CA GLY A 38 -7.76 5.09 5.88
C GLY A 38 -6.70 5.36 6.93
N PRO A 39 -5.95 4.33 7.31
CA PRO A 39 -4.91 4.44 8.33
C PRO A 39 -3.82 5.42 7.89
N LEU A 40 -3.55 6.44 8.70
CA LEU A 40 -2.55 7.46 8.43
C LEU A 40 -1.19 6.99 8.98
N GLU A 41 -0.17 7.01 8.12
CA GLU A 41 1.21 6.57 8.44
C GLU A 41 1.30 5.08 8.86
N ILE A 42 0.34 4.28 8.44
CA ILE A 42 0.32 2.82 8.67
C ILE A 42 0.26 2.13 7.30
N PRO A 43 1.36 1.54 6.82
CA PRO A 43 1.35 0.81 5.57
C PRO A 43 0.34 -0.33 5.60
N THR A 44 -0.58 -0.32 4.67
CA THR A 44 -1.72 -1.23 4.64
C THR A 44 -1.80 -1.95 3.32
N VAL A 45 -1.90 -3.28 3.37
CA VAL A 45 -2.04 -4.11 2.17
C VAL A 45 -3.48 -4.07 1.66
N VAL A 46 -3.60 -3.92 0.36
CA VAL A 46 -4.84 -4.08 -0.39
C VAL A 46 -4.65 -5.12 -1.49
N THR A 47 -5.68 -5.92 -1.75
CA THR A 47 -5.63 -7.07 -2.67
C THR A 47 -6.51 -6.89 -3.91
N SER A 48 -7.25 -5.78 -3.97
CA SER A 48 -8.08 -5.41 -5.13
C SER A 48 -8.34 -3.91 -5.11
N TYR A 49 -8.79 -3.35 -6.25
CA TYR A 49 -9.20 -1.95 -6.29
C TYR A 49 -10.43 -1.68 -5.40
N SER A 50 -11.36 -2.60 -5.33
CA SER A 50 -12.53 -2.52 -4.43
C SER A 50 -12.12 -2.51 -2.95
N ASP A 51 -11.09 -3.30 -2.56
CA ASP A 51 -10.53 -3.25 -1.20
C ASP A 51 -9.83 -1.90 -0.94
N TYR A 52 -9.12 -1.35 -1.95
CA TYR A 52 -8.56 0.00 -1.87
C TYR A 52 -9.63 1.05 -1.65
N GLN A 53 -10.72 1.04 -2.46
CA GLN A 53 -11.83 1.99 -2.33
C GLN A 53 -12.47 1.95 -0.93
N ASN A 54 -12.68 0.75 -0.40
CA ASN A 54 -13.27 0.58 0.93
C ASN A 54 -12.37 1.13 2.05
N LYS A 55 -11.05 0.89 1.96
CA LYS A 55 -10.09 1.30 2.99
C LYS A 55 -9.66 2.76 2.87
N PHE A 56 -9.43 3.24 1.63
CA PHE A 56 -8.78 4.53 1.38
C PHE A 56 -9.67 5.59 0.72
N GLY A 57 -10.88 5.21 0.30
CA GLY A 57 -11.77 6.08 -0.46
C GLY A 57 -11.24 6.33 -1.88
N THR A 58 -11.94 7.14 -2.64
CA THR A 58 -11.58 7.42 -4.04
C THR A 58 -11.53 8.90 -4.34
N THR A 59 -12.67 9.57 -4.24
CA THR A 59 -12.84 11.00 -4.56
C THR A 59 -13.23 11.78 -3.32
N PHE A 60 -12.93 13.04 -3.31
CA PHE A 60 -13.41 13.98 -2.31
C PHE A 60 -13.84 15.29 -2.97
N VAL A 61 -14.74 16.02 -2.31
CA VAL A 61 -15.24 17.30 -2.78
C VAL A 61 -14.46 18.42 -2.09
N SER A 62 -13.96 19.37 -2.87
CA SER A 62 -13.35 20.58 -2.36
C SER A 62 -13.90 21.78 -3.13
N GLY A 63 -14.66 22.63 -2.45
CA GLY A 63 -15.46 23.67 -3.11
C GLY A 63 -16.57 23.06 -3.96
N SER A 64 -16.62 23.41 -5.24
CA SER A 64 -17.56 22.84 -6.22
C SER A 64 -16.97 21.70 -7.06
N ASP A 65 -15.71 21.34 -6.84
CA ASP A 65 -14.99 20.36 -7.65
C ASP A 65 -14.79 19.04 -6.94
N VAL A 66 -14.82 17.95 -7.72
CA VAL A 66 -14.48 16.61 -7.29
C VAL A 66 -13.02 16.33 -7.65
N TYR A 67 -12.25 15.86 -6.68
CA TYR A 67 -10.83 15.54 -6.82
C TYR A 67 -10.57 14.06 -6.53
N THR A 68 -9.56 13.52 -7.22
CA THR A 68 -9.03 12.17 -7.01
C THR A 68 -7.51 12.25 -6.85
N TYR A 69 -6.96 11.66 -5.82
CA TYR A 69 -5.51 11.61 -5.64
C TYR A 69 -4.84 10.66 -6.66
N PHE A 70 -3.61 10.98 -7.05
CA PHE A 70 -2.81 10.11 -7.93
C PHE A 70 -2.63 8.70 -7.36
N THR A 71 -2.61 8.56 -6.05
CA THR A 71 -2.55 7.27 -5.36
C THR A 71 -3.71 6.36 -5.75
N SER A 72 -4.95 6.89 -5.83
CA SER A 72 -6.14 6.14 -6.24
C SER A 72 -6.04 5.69 -7.70
N ILE A 73 -5.64 6.60 -8.59
CA ILE A 73 -5.50 6.33 -10.02
C ILE A 73 -4.39 5.28 -10.25
N ALA A 74 -3.27 5.37 -9.51
CA ALA A 74 -2.19 4.39 -9.58
C ALA A 74 -2.63 3.01 -9.09
N ALA A 75 -3.37 2.94 -7.98
CA ALA A 75 -3.93 1.69 -7.46
C ALA A 75 -4.90 1.05 -8.47
N TYR A 76 -5.80 1.85 -9.07
CA TYR A 76 -6.69 1.36 -10.12
C TYR A 76 -5.92 0.76 -11.30
N ASN A 77 -4.95 1.51 -11.84
CA ASN A 77 -4.16 1.04 -12.98
C ASN A 77 -3.35 -0.22 -12.65
N TYR A 78 -2.80 -0.31 -11.44
CA TYR A 78 -2.07 -1.48 -10.99
C TYR A 78 -2.94 -2.74 -10.98
N PHE A 79 -4.10 -2.70 -10.32
CA PHE A 79 -5.01 -3.84 -10.24
C PHE A 79 -5.67 -4.17 -11.57
N ASN A 80 -6.08 -3.17 -12.35
CA ASN A 80 -6.72 -3.38 -13.66
C ASN A 80 -5.77 -4.06 -14.68
N ASN A 81 -4.47 -3.91 -14.50
CA ASN A 81 -3.46 -4.55 -15.33
C ASN A 81 -2.88 -5.85 -14.74
N GLY A 82 -3.47 -6.37 -13.67
CA GLY A 82 -3.16 -7.69 -13.14
C GLY A 82 -2.23 -7.70 -11.93
N GLY A 83 -2.07 -6.56 -11.24
CA GLY A 83 -1.44 -6.54 -9.92
C GLY A 83 -2.28 -7.31 -8.90
N GLU A 84 -1.62 -8.07 -8.02
CA GLU A 84 -2.29 -8.95 -7.04
C GLU A 84 -2.38 -8.32 -5.65
N SER A 85 -1.32 -7.65 -5.23
CA SER A 85 -1.23 -7.03 -3.91
C SER A 85 -0.45 -5.73 -3.95
N LEU A 86 -0.93 -4.73 -3.22
CA LEU A 86 -0.39 -3.39 -3.19
C LEU A 86 -0.28 -2.91 -1.75
N LEU A 87 0.89 -2.40 -1.36
CA LEU A 87 1.09 -1.74 -0.07
C LEU A 87 0.84 -0.24 -0.24
N VAL A 88 -0.14 0.29 0.48
CA VAL A 88 -0.46 1.71 0.46
C VAL A 88 -0.02 2.35 1.77
N ALA A 89 0.89 3.31 1.69
CA ALA A 89 1.35 4.12 2.81
C ALA A 89 0.76 5.53 2.69
N ARG A 90 -0.31 5.77 3.44
CA ARG A 90 -1.00 7.07 3.44
C ARG A 90 -0.16 8.13 4.13
N VAL A 91 -0.01 9.27 3.48
CA VAL A 91 0.62 10.48 4.04
C VAL A 91 -0.37 11.65 4.05
N ALA A 92 -0.17 12.59 4.96
CA ALA A 92 -0.99 13.79 5.07
C ALA A 92 -0.15 14.97 5.60
N SER A 93 -0.54 16.18 5.24
CA SER A 93 0.10 17.38 5.76
C SER A 93 -0.11 17.49 7.26
N ALA A 94 0.97 17.81 7.99
CA ALA A 94 0.95 17.91 9.46
C ALA A 94 0.29 16.68 10.15
N SER A 95 0.68 15.48 9.75
CA SER A 95 0.07 14.20 10.17
C SER A 95 -0.04 14.02 11.69
N SER A 96 0.89 14.59 12.46
CA SER A 96 0.88 14.54 13.94
C SER A 96 -0.32 15.24 14.57
N ALA A 97 -0.94 16.21 13.89
CA ALA A 97 -2.12 16.92 14.36
C ALA A 97 -3.44 16.19 14.04
N TRP A 98 -3.40 15.13 13.24
CA TRP A 98 -4.61 14.42 12.83
C TRP A 98 -5.14 13.52 13.93
N THR A 99 -6.44 13.62 14.19
CA THR A 99 -7.14 12.81 15.19
C THR A 99 -8.26 11.98 14.58
N PHE A 100 -8.66 10.95 15.30
CA PHE A 100 -9.83 10.13 14.97
C PHE A 100 -11.12 10.85 15.37
N ALA A 101 -12.22 10.56 14.67
CA ALA A 101 -13.54 10.96 15.09
C ALA A 101 -14.10 9.98 16.11
N THR A 102 -14.81 10.49 17.10
CA THR A 102 -15.35 9.70 18.23
C THR A 102 -16.85 9.94 18.42
N THR A 103 -17.50 9.00 19.10
CA THR A 103 -18.89 9.17 19.54
C THR A 103 -19.02 10.10 20.76
N ALA A 104 -17.94 10.35 21.49
CA ALA A 104 -17.95 11.16 22.71
C ALA A 104 -18.26 12.66 22.48
N THR A 105 -18.01 13.17 21.28
CA THR A 105 -18.25 14.56 20.93
C THR A 105 -19.59 14.78 20.22
N ALA A 106 -20.41 13.74 20.08
CA ALA A 106 -21.78 13.90 19.61
C ALA A 106 -22.52 14.87 20.53
N SER A 107 -23.13 15.91 19.96
CA SER A 107 -23.80 16.98 20.69
C SER A 107 -24.84 16.48 21.68
N ALA A 108 -25.13 17.27 22.70
CA ALA A 108 -25.93 16.95 23.88
C ALA A 108 -27.32 16.29 23.66
N GLY A 109 -27.80 16.20 22.45
CA GLY A 109 -29.03 15.50 22.08
C GLY A 109 -28.89 13.99 21.82
N ASN A 110 -27.67 13.48 21.63
CA ASN A 110 -27.44 12.06 21.33
C ASN A 110 -27.02 11.28 22.58
N SER A 111 -27.99 11.01 23.40
CA SER A 111 -27.83 10.34 24.69
C SER A 111 -27.72 8.82 24.60
N ALA A 112 -27.58 8.24 23.44
CA ALA A 112 -27.64 6.78 23.31
C ALA A 112 -26.43 6.03 23.85
N ILE A 113 -25.28 6.67 23.85
CA ILE A 113 -24.09 6.11 24.50
C ILE A 113 -23.93 6.67 25.91
N LYS A 114 -24.82 7.58 26.29
CA LYS A 114 -24.93 8.07 27.66
C LYS A 114 -25.91 7.19 28.43
N SER A 115 -25.52 6.72 29.58
CA SER A 115 -26.42 5.99 30.46
C SER A 115 -27.66 6.83 30.79
N ILE A 116 -28.80 6.18 30.88
CA ILE A 116 -30.06 6.76 31.36
C ILE A 116 -29.90 7.28 32.83
N ILE A 117 -28.86 6.87 33.54
CA ILE A 117 -28.51 7.31 34.87
C ILE A 117 -27.47 8.44 34.78
N GLY A 118 -27.91 9.69 34.79
CA GLY A 118 -27.06 10.83 35.10
C GLY A 118 -26.12 11.34 34.02
N ASN A 119 -26.45 11.27 32.73
CA ASN A 119 -25.65 11.80 31.64
C ASN A 119 -24.23 11.17 31.45
N ASN A 120 -24.00 9.96 31.90
CA ASN A 120 -22.71 9.28 31.78
C ASN A 120 -22.63 8.51 30.47
N GLU A 121 -21.49 8.60 29.82
CA GLU A 121 -21.17 7.77 28.66
C GLU A 121 -20.94 6.32 29.10
N VAL A 122 -21.46 5.36 28.34
CA VAL A 122 -21.32 3.94 28.63
C VAL A 122 -20.03 3.38 27.99
N PHE A 123 -19.81 3.69 26.74
CA PHE A 123 -18.58 3.39 25.99
C PHE A 123 -18.35 4.43 24.90
N VAL A 124 -17.14 4.51 24.42
CA VAL A 124 -16.75 5.39 23.33
C VAL A 124 -16.21 4.56 22.17
N LEU A 125 -16.79 4.75 20.99
CA LEU A 125 -16.24 4.26 19.74
C LEU A 125 -15.38 5.34 19.09
N GLU A 126 -14.42 4.91 18.31
CA GLU A 126 -13.53 5.76 17.54
C GLU A 126 -13.37 5.18 16.12
N THR A 127 -13.34 6.05 15.11
CA THR A 127 -13.12 5.60 13.72
C THR A 127 -11.69 5.09 13.53
N LEU A 128 -11.47 4.17 12.58
CA LEU A 128 -10.12 3.69 12.25
C LEU A 128 -9.35 4.65 11.33
N SER A 129 -10.06 5.60 10.71
CA SER A 129 -9.48 6.65 9.89
C SER A 129 -9.42 7.97 10.65
N LYS A 130 -8.30 8.69 10.52
CA LYS A 130 -8.14 10.05 11.05
C LYS A 130 -8.61 11.08 10.01
N GLY A 131 -9.06 12.24 10.48
CA GLY A 131 -9.35 13.40 9.66
C GLY A 131 -10.80 13.86 9.71
N THR A 132 -11.01 15.10 9.28
CA THR A 132 -12.33 15.75 9.26
C THR A 132 -13.33 15.05 8.34
N ILE A 133 -12.87 14.26 7.36
CA ILE A 133 -13.73 13.48 6.47
C ILE A 133 -14.59 12.46 7.25
N MET A 134 -14.14 12.04 8.43
CA MET A 134 -14.86 11.09 9.27
C MET A 134 -15.94 11.75 10.13
N ASN A 135 -15.94 13.08 10.21
CA ASN A 135 -16.96 13.81 10.96
C ASN A 135 -18.29 13.84 10.21
N SER A 136 -19.35 13.76 10.97
CA SER A 136 -20.70 14.00 10.48
C SER A 136 -21.47 14.84 11.47
N SER A 137 -22.40 15.67 11.02
CA SER A 137 -23.34 16.38 11.88
C SER A 137 -24.25 15.38 12.58
N SER A 138 -24.64 15.69 13.81
CA SER A 138 -25.69 14.94 14.51
C SER A 138 -27.09 15.34 14.07
N SER A 139 -27.23 16.46 13.35
CA SER A 139 -28.49 16.90 12.77
C SER A 139 -28.92 15.93 11.67
N ILE A 140 -30.21 15.65 11.64
CA ILE A 140 -30.84 14.78 10.64
C ILE A 140 -31.90 15.54 9.88
N ASP A 141 -32.03 15.29 8.59
CA ASP A 141 -33.11 15.79 7.77
C ASP A 141 -34.43 15.01 7.99
N ALA A 142 -35.47 15.38 7.27
CA ALA A 142 -36.80 14.76 7.35
C ALA A 142 -36.80 13.26 6.96
N SER A 143 -35.79 12.78 6.22
CA SER A 143 -35.62 11.37 5.85
C SER A 143 -34.83 10.58 6.89
N GLY A 144 -34.28 11.24 7.91
CA GLY A 144 -33.39 10.67 8.91
C GLY A 144 -31.95 10.50 8.46
N ALA A 145 -31.55 11.14 7.34
CA ALA A 145 -30.16 11.22 6.91
C ALA A 145 -29.41 12.29 7.71
N LEU A 146 -28.10 12.06 7.94
CA LEU A 146 -27.24 13.05 8.58
C LEU A 146 -26.93 14.18 7.61
N ASP A 147 -27.07 15.45 8.03
CA ASP A 147 -26.89 16.64 7.17
C ASP A 147 -25.51 16.67 6.47
N SER A 148 -24.46 16.19 7.11
CA SER A 148 -23.12 16.08 6.54
C SER A 148 -22.67 14.63 6.36
N GLY A 149 -23.61 13.72 6.15
CA GLY A 149 -23.36 12.33 5.83
C GLY A 149 -22.75 12.17 4.44
N SER A 150 -21.74 11.32 4.32
CA SER A 150 -21.06 11.02 3.06
C SER A 150 -20.89 9.51 2.88
N THR A 151 -20.40 9.12 1.70
CA THR A 151 -20.01 7.73 1.43
C THR A 151 -18.76 7.30 2.19
N ASP A 152 -17.99 8.25 2.72
CA ASP A 152 -16.70 8.00 3.36
C ASP A 152 -16.79 7.96 4.88
N ASN A 153 -17.72 8.71 5.48
CA ASN A 153 -17.95 8.66 6.92
C ASN A 153 -18.99 7.61 7.30
N VAL A 154 -19.10 7.37 8.59
CA VAL A 154 -19.97 6.34 9.16
C VAL A 154 -20.86 6.93 10.26
N ARG A 155 -21.96 6.23 10.54
CA ARG A 155 -22.82 6.49 11.69
C ARG A 155 -23.02 5.19 12.47
N TRP A 156 -23.38 5.31 13.73
CA TRP A 156 -23.67 4.18 14.60
C TRP A 156 -25.14 4.11 14.97
N GLU A 157 -25.63 2.90 15.25
CA GLU A 157 -26.99 2.67 15.73
C GLU A 157 -26.99 1.52 16.74
N ILE A 158 -27.60 1.72 17.90
CA ILE A 158 -27.84 0.68 18.89
C ILE A 158 -29.26 0.18 18.73
N VAL A 159 -29.39 -1.12 18.57
CA VAL A 159 -30.68 -1.81 18.45
C VAL A 159 -30.76 -2.98 19.43
N ASN A 160 -31.96 -3.47 19.70
CA ASN A 160 -32.21 -4.65 20.53
C ASN A 160 -31.53 -4.60 21.92
N SER A 161 -31.58 -3.46 22.57
CA SER A 161 -31.09 -3.32 23.95
C SER A 161 -31.94 -4.21 24.90
N ASN A 162 -31.29 -5.12 25.64
CA ASN A 162 -31.96 -6.10 26.47
C ASN A 162 -31.34 -6.10 27.88
N THR A 163 -32.03 -5.51 28.85
CA THR A 163 -31.61 -5.45 30.24
C THR A 163 -31.77 -6.79 30.98
N SER A 164 -32.58 -7.71 30.44
CA SER A 164 -32.72 -9.04 31.05
C SER A 164 -31.52 -9.94 30.78
N SER A 165 -30.84 -9.76 29.61
CA SER A 165 -29.62 -10.50 29.25
C SER A 165 -28.36 -9.69 29.44
N GLY A 166 -28.43 -8.37 29.64
CA GLY A 166 -27.28 -7.49 29.71
C GLY A 166 -26.59 -7.26 28.35
N THR A 167 -27.36 -7.41 27.26
CA THR A 167 -26.81 -7.37 25.91
C THR A 167 -27.52 -6.35 25.03
N PHE A 168 -26.84 -5.94 23.97
CA PHE A 168 -27.36 -5.05 22.92
C PHE A 168 -26.70 -5.37 21.57
N ASN A 169 -27.26 -4.83 20.50
CA ASN A 169 -26.68 -4.91 19.16
C ASN A 169 -26.20 -3.53 18.71
N LEU A 170 -25.09 -3.51 18.00
CA LEU A 170 -24.52 -2.31 17.39
C LEU A 170 -24.47 -2.49 15.87
N LEU A 171 -24.98 -1.50 15.14
CA LEU A 171 -24.86 -1.39 13.70
C LEU A 171 -23.88 -0.26 13.37
N VAL A 172 -22.95 -0.51 12.47
CA VAL A 172 -22.17 0.53 11.78
C VAL A 172 -22.81 0.73 10.42
N ARG A 173 -23.27 1.95 10.15
CA ARG A 173 -24.01 2.31 8.95
C ARG A 173 -23.21 3.33 8.13
N ARG A 174 -23.49 3.42 6.82
CA ARG A 174 -22.91 4.47 5.98
C ARG A 174 -23.43 5.85 6.41
N GLY A 175 -22.55 6.86 6.39
CA GLY A 175 -22.91 8.20 6.89
C GLY A 175 -24.02 8.87 6.11
N ASN A 176 -24.13 8.66 4.81
CA ASN A 176 -25.14 9.26 3.94
C ASN A 176 -26.40 8.41 3.75
N ASP A 177 -26.59 7.38 4.57
CA ASP A 177 -27.83 6.61 4.54
C ASP A 177 -28.99 7.34 5.27
N ASN A 178 -30.19 6.86 5.10
CA ASN A 178 -31.37 7.38 5.78
C ASN A 178 -32.12 6.29 6.53
N THR A 179 -33.17 6.67 7.24
CA THR A 179 -33.96 5.74 8.05
C THR A 179 -34.81 4.79 7.19
N LEU A 180 -35.21 5.21 5.99
CA LEU A 180 -36.04 4.40 5.09
C LEU A 180 -35.22 3.35 4.33
N THR A 181 -33.99 3.69 3.99
CA THR A 181 -33.08 2.82 3.25
C THR A 181 -31.70 2.75 3.95
N PRO A 182 -31.61 2.07 5.11
CA PRO A 182 -30.37 1.98 5.86
C PRO A 182 -29.32 1.16 5.09
N THR A 183 -28.12 1.68 4.98
CA THR A 183 -26.98 0.96 4.42
C THR A 183 -26.11 0.47 5.56
N ILE A 184 -26.32 -0.77 5.98
CA ILE A 184 -25.60 -1.40 7.06
C ILE A 184 -24.26 -1.90 6.52
N LEU A 185 -23.17 -1.44 7.12
CA LEU A 185 -21.80 -1.86 6.79
C LEU A 185 -21.36 -3.03 7.67
N GLU A 186 -21.69 -2.98 8.96
CA GLU A 186 -21.40 -4.05 9.92
C GLU A 186 -22.54 -4.20 10.93
N THR A 187 -22.75 -5.43 11.39
CA THR A 187 -23.71 -5.79 12.42
C THR A 187 -23.01 -6.59 13.52
N TRP A 188 -23.05 -6.07 14.73
CA TRP A 188 -22.50 -6.70 15.93
C TRP A 188 -23.62 -7.06 16.88
N THR A 189 -23.82 -8.34 17.12
CA THR A 189 -24.98 -8.84 17.90
C THR A 189 -24.57 -9.33 19.27
N ASN A 190 -25.49 -9.22 20.22
CA ASN A 190 -25.32 -9.71 21.60
C ASN A 190 -24.08 -9.18 22.31
N LEU A 191 -23.68 -7.93 22.03
CA LEU A 191 -22.57 -7.29 22.72
C LEU A 191 -22.86 -7.13 24.20
N SER A 192 -21.86 -7.31 25.04
CA SER A 192 -21.92 -7.16 26.49
C SER A 192 -20.91 -6.13 26.99
N LEU A 193 -21.21 -5.50 28.11
CA LEU A 193 -20.28 -4.63 28.86
C LEU A 193 -19.57 -5.38 29.99
N ASP A 194 -19.82 -6.69 30.12
CA ASP A 194 -19.15 -7.55 31.08
C ASP A 194 -17.78 -7.99 30.55
N PRO A 195 -16.66 -7.57 31.17
CA PRO A 195 -15.32 -7.96 30.76
C PRO A 195 -15.05 -9.48 30.79
N PHE A 196 -15.86 -10.23 31.56
CA PHE A 196 -15.75 -11.69 31.66
C PHE A 196 -16.63 -12.44 30.65
N SER A 197 -17.46 -11.71 29.91
CA SER A 197 -18.30 -12.29 28.86
C SER A 197 -17.48 -12.53 27.58
N PRO A 198 -17.70 -13.68 26.87
CA PRO A 198 -17.11 -13.88 25.57
C PRO A 198 -17.56 -12.85 24.52
N ASN A 199 -18.70 -12.19 24.77
CA ASN A 199 -19.26 -11.15 23.91
C ASN A 199 -18.91 -9.73 24.39
N TYR A 200 -17.84 -9.57 25.18
CA TYR A 200 -17.38 -8.25 25.61
C TYR A 200 -17.08 -7.35 24.43
N ILE A 201 -17.63 -6.14 24.44
CA ILE A 201 -17.58 -5.23 23.28
C ILE A 201 -16.16 -5.01 22.75
N SER A 202 -15.16 -4.83 23.64
CA SER A 202 -13.78 -4.63 23.22
C SER A 202 -13.16 -5.89 22.60
N SER A 203 -13.53 -7.08 23.08
CA SER A 203 -13.00 -8.33 22.54
C SER A 203 -13.63 -8.69 21.20
N VAL A 204 -14.89 -8.28 20.95
CA VAL A 204 -15.63 -8.59 19.74
C VAL A 204 -15.32 -7.60 18.60
N ILE A 205 -15.29 -6.30 18.91
CA ILE A 205 -15.06 -5.24 17.91
C ILE A 205 -13.57 -4.97 17.72
N GLY A 206 -12.81 -5.00 18.83
CA GLY A 206 -11.40 -4.65 18.90
C GLY A 206 -11.14 -3.28 19.49
N ASP A 207 -9.95 -3.11 20.06
CA ASP A 207 -9.49 -1.86 20.67
C ASP A 207 -8.06 -1.46 20.23
N TYR A 208 -7.46 -2.21 19.29
CA TYR A 208 -6.11 -1.94 18.80
C TYR A 208 -6.01 -0.56 18.16
N THR A 209 -4.95 0.18 18.52
CA THR A 209 -4.52 1.36 17.80
C THR A 209 -3.07 1.22 17.38
N TYR A 210 -2.81 1.68 16.16
CA TYR A 210 -1.48 1.68 15.56
C TYR A 210 -0.99 3.10 15.46
N ALA A 211 0.27 3.32 15.80
CA ALA A 211 0.92 4.62 15.67
C ALA A 211 2.37 4.44 15.19
N TYR A 212 2.80 5.31 14.29
CA TYR A 212 4.19 5.36 13.88
C TYR A 212 5.04 6.01 14.98
N ASN A 213 6.09 5.33 15.43
CA ASN A 213 7.08 5.85 16.34
C ASN A 213 8.34 6.25 15.57
N SER A 214 8.55 7.55 15.40
CA SER A 214 9.69 8.09 14.62
C SER A 214 11.05 7.84 15.28
N THR A 215 11.10 7.64 16.60
CA THR A 215 12.35 7.37 17.32
C THR A 215 12.82 5.94 17.08
N LYS A 216 11.90 4.99 17.04
CA LYS A 216 12.20 3.56 16.82
C LYS A 216 12.07 3.16 15.35
N ASN A 217 11.52 4.04 14.51
CA ASN A 217 11.20 3.78 13.09
C ASN A 217 10.36 2.50 12.90
N GLN A 218 9.31 2.35 13.69
CA GLN A 218 8.42 1.19 13.66
C GLN A 218 6.98 1.57 13.99
N ILE A 219 6.04 0.68 13.65
CA ILE A 219 4.65 0.82 14.07
C ILE A 219 4.50 0.22 15.48
N GLU A 220 4.01 1.02 16.39
CA GLU A 220 3.65 0.58 17.74
C GLU A 220 2.17 0.24 17.81
N LEU A 221 1.88 -0.86 18.48
CA LEU A 221 0.54 -1.36 18.75
C LEU A 221 0.21 -1.13 20.21
N THR A 222 -0.97 -0.54 20.47
CA THR A 222 -1.55 -0.44 21.80
C THR A 222 -2.98 -0.98 21.78
N GLY A 223 -3.44 -1.53 22.91
CA GLY A 223 -4.72 -2.20 23.05
C GLY A 223 -4.56 -3.65 23.51
N SER A 224 -5.68 -4.34 23.72
CA SER A 224 -5.70 -5.72 24.21
C SER A 224 -6.31 -6.69 23.21
N TYR A 225 -7.17 -6.18 22.31
CA TYR A 225 -7.96 -7.01 21.40
C TYR A 225 -7.81 -6.57 19.94
N PRO A 226 -7.54 -7.51 19.02
CA PRO A 226 -7.43 -7.21 17.59
C PRO A 226 -8.70 -6.57 17.03
N ASN A 227 -8.56 -5.60 16.13
CA ASN A 227 -9.69 -4.98 15.46
C ASN A 227 -10.34 -5.96 14.47
N ALA A 228 -11.55 -6.42 14.78
CA ALA A 228 -12.38 -7.19 13.89
C ALA A 228 -13.22 -6.26 12.96
N SER A 229 -13.59 -5.07 13.47
CA SER A 229 -14.25 -4.06 12.65
C SER A 229 -13.27 -3.41 11.65
N ARG A 230 -13.80 -3.07 10.46
CA ARG A 230 -13.09 -2.33 9.41
C ARG A 230 -13.27 -0.81 9.50
N TYR A 231 -14.18 -0.34 10.34
CA TYR A 231 -14.60 1.07 10.38
C TYR A 231 -14.33 1.72 11.73
N VAL A 232 -14.54 0.99 12.82
CA VAL A 232 -14.49 1.52 14.18
C VAL A 232 -13.70 0.61 15.11
N ARG A 233 -13.28 1.16 16.24
CA ARG A 233 -12.74 0.41 17.39
C ARG A 233 -13.37 0.92 18.67
N VAL A 234 -13.28 0.14 19.72
CA VAL A 234 -13.65 0.59 21.07
C VAL A 234 -12.49 1.40 21.63
N LYS A 235 -12.73 2.70 21.89
CA LYS A 235 -11.73 3.56 22.53
C LYS A 235 -11.65 3.31 24.02
N SER A 236 -12.81 3.21 24.66
CA SER A 236 -12.94 2.96 26.10
C SER A 236 -14.33 2.44 26.44
N VAL A 237 -14.41 1.62 27.46
CA VAL A 237 -15.67 1.24 28.14
C VAL A 237 -15.67 1.92 29.49
N LEU A 238 -16.63 2.80 29.71
CA LEU A 238 -16.71 3.67 30.89
C LEU A 238 -17.57 3.05 32.00
N LEU A 239 -18.60 2.29 31.64
CA LEU A 239 -19.47 1.57 32.56
C LEU A 239 -19.39 0.08 32.26
N THR A 240 -18.62 -0.65 33.04
CA THR A 240 -18.54 -2.11 32.97
C THR A 240 -19.59 -2.77 33.85
N THR A 241 -20.02 -3.97 33.47
CA THR A 241 -21.04 -4.76 34.19
C THR A 241 -20.50 -6.14 34.61
N PRO A 242 -19.44 -6.22 35.44
CA PRO A 242 -18.75 -7.47 35.74
C PRO A 242 -19.68 -8.46 36.43
N ASN A 243 -19.77 -9.68 35.90
CA ASN A 243 -20.71 -10.70 36.33
C ASN A 243 -22.14 -10.15 36.40
N TYR A 244 -22.72 -9.85 35.24
CA TYR A 244 -24.01 -9.17 35.11
C TYR A 244 -25.14 -9.80 35.94
N PHE A 245 -25.12 -11.10 36.10
CA PHE A 245 -26.10 -11.84 36.90
C PHE A 245 -25.62 -12.07 38.35
N ASP A 246 -26.55 -12.15 39.24
CA ASP A 246 -26.31 -12.59 40.61
C ASP A 246 -26.29 -14.12 40.72
N ASN A 247 -26.09 -14.65 41.92
CA ASN A 247 -26.01 -16.09 42.17
C ASN A 247 -27.35 -16.83 41.93
N SER A 248 -28.46 -16.10 41.87
CA SER A 248 -29.79 -16.65 41.53
C SER A 248 -30.10 -16.63 40.03
N GLY A 249 -29.21 -16.05 39.22
CA GLY A 249 -29.40 -15.86 37.79
C GLY A 249 -30.22 -14.61 37.43
N ALA A 250 -30.51 -13.74 38.37
CA ALA A 250 -31.19 -12.47 38.14
C ALA A 250 -30.20 -11.35 37.74
N PRO A 251 -30.58 -10.43 36.84
CA PRO A 251 -29.76 -9.25 36.53
C PRO A 251 -29.55 -8.38 37.78
N LYS A 252 -28.29 -8.01 38.03
CA LYS A 252 -27.98 -7.07 39.13
C LYS A 252 -28.55 -5.69 38.88
N ALA A 253 -29.38 -5.18 39.78
CA ALA A 253 -30.03 -3.88 39.64
C ALA A 253 -29.04 -2.72 39.42
N ALA A 254 -27.82 -2.82 39.93
CA ALA A 254 -26.75 -1.84 39.72
C ALA A 254 -26.28 -1.76 38.25
N PHE A 255 -26.49 -2.80 37.47
CA PHE A 255 -25.98 -2.88 36.10
C PHE A 255 -27.06 -2.71 35.01
N THR A 256 -28.32 -2.93 35.35
CA THR A 256 -29.41 -2.83 34.35
C THR A 256 -29.50 -1.44 33.72
N GLY A 257 -29.23 -0.38 34.49
CA GLY A 257 -29.19 1.00 34.02
C GLY A 257 -27.93 1.36 33.19
N SER A 258 -26.92 0.48 33.14
CA SER A 258 -25.72 0.69 32.34
C SER A 258 -25.84 0.14 30.92
N ILE A 259 -26.91 -0.61 30.62
CA ILE A 259 -27.13 -1.13 29.23
C ILE A 259 -27.57 0.03 28.35
N PRO A 260 -26.90 0.25 27.17
CA PRO A 260 -27.18 1.39 26.32
C PRO A 260 -28.59 1.34 25.73
N ALA A 261 -29.27 2.48 25.69
CA ALA A 261 -30.60 2.60 25.10
C ALA A 261 -30.53 2.51 23.55
N ILE A 262 -31.67 2.16 22.93
CA ILE A 262 -31.83 2.20 21.47
C ILE A 262 -31.69 3.65 20.99
N ALA A 263 -30.74 3.92 20.12
CA ALA A 263 -30.54 5.20 19.45
C ALA A 263 -29.49 5.11 18.32
N SER A 264 -29.37 6.20 17.57
CA SER A 264 -28.36 6.35 16.52
C SER A 264 -27.65 7.69 16.63
N GLY A 265 -26.45 7.77 16.06
CA GLY A 265 -25.66 9.00 16.09
C GLY A 265 -24.54 9.02 15.08
N SER A 266 -23.81 10.13 15.09
CA SER A 266 -22.67 10.42 14.22
C SER A 266 -21.34 10.28 14.95
N PHE A 267 -20.25 10.46 14.22
CA PHE A 267 -18.90 10.62 14.75
C PHE A 267 -18.44 12.06 14.54
N SER A 268 -17.69 12.62 15.47
CA SER A 268 -17.19 13.99 15.40
C SER A 268 -15.85 14.16 16.14
N GLY A 269 -15.23 15.34 16.03
CA GLY A 269 -13.97 15.63 16.71
C GLY A 269 -12.73 15.12 15.98
N GLY A 270 -12.87 14.54 14.80
CA GLY A 270 -11.74 14.23 13.93
C GLY A 270 -11.11 15.52 13.39
N VAL A 271 -9.79 15.63 13.50
CA VAL A 271 -8.98 16.75 12.99
C VAL A 271 -8.09 16.28 11.85
N GLY A 272 -7.80 17.15 10.92
CA GLY A 272 -6.99 16.90 9.73
C GLY A 272 -7.83 17.03 8.46
N ALA A 273 -7.58 18.13 7.72
CA ALA A 273 -8.29 18.41 6.48
C ALA A 273 -7.56 17.80 5.29
N LEU A 274 -8.34 17.27 4.35
CA LEU A 274 -7.84 16.99 3.02
C LEU A 274 -7.45 18.31 2.34
N PHE A 275 -6.72 18.17 1.27
CA PHE A 275 -6.33 19.25 0.40
C PHE A 275 -7.49 20.24 0.12
N GLY A 276 -7.27 21.53 0.33
CA GLY A 276 -8.32 22.54 0.21
C GLY A 276 -8.46 23.09 -1.20
N ALA A 277 -9.63 23.68 -1.50
CA ALA A 277 -9.99 24.25 -2.80
C ALA A 277 -9.07 25.38 -3.30
N ALA A 278 -8.30 26.02 -2.40
CA ALA A 278 -7.32 27.03 -2.75
C ALA A 278 -6.03 26.45 -3.36
N ALA A 279 -5.79 25.16 -3.21
CA ALA A 279 -4.76 24.51 -3.95
C ALA A 279 -5.33 24.25 -5.34
N ALA A 280 -4.87 25.02 -6.31
CA ALA A 280 -5.16 24.87 -7.71
C ALA A 280 -5.08 23.41 -8.17
N LYS A 281 -5.42 23.11 -9.35
CA LYS A 281 -5.33 21.78 -9.97
C LYS A 281 -4.11 21.03 -9.43
N TYR A 282 -4.28 19.83 -8.92
CA TYR A 282 -3.23 19.05 -8.24
C TYR A 282 -2.04 18.65 -9.12
N TYR A 283 -2.11 18.91 -10.42
CA TYR A 283 -1.00 18.81 -11.37
C TYR A 283 -0.31 20.15 -11.65
N ASP A 284 -0.89 21.30 -11.23
CA ASP A 284 -0.22 22.57 -11.26
C ASP A 284 0.76 22.65 -10.09
N THR A 285 2.01 22.97 -10.38
CA THR A 285 3.03 23.11 -9.34
C THR A 285 2.77 24.36 -8.50
N ILE A 286 2.34 24.13 -7.28
CA ILE A 286 2.41 25.14 -6.24
C ILE A 286 3.73 24.92 -5.52
N SER A 287 4.62 25.89 -5.54
CA SER A 287 5.98 25.90 -5.01
C SER A 287 6.25 24.84 -3.91
N ASN A 288 6.95 23.76 -4.29
CA ASN A 288 7.34 22.63 -3.43
C ASN A 288 6.21 21.77 -2.86
N GLN A 289 4.97 21.93 -3.33
CA GLN A 289 3.83 21.10 -2.91
C GLN A 289 3.42 20.13 -4.01
N THR A 290 2.91 18.97 -3.59
CA THR A 290 2.26 18.00 -4.46
C THR A 290 0.94 17.56 -3.83
N GLN A 291 -0.17 17.69 -4.55
CA GLN A 291 -1.50 17.27 -4.08
C GLN A 291 -1.85 17.83 -2.68
N GLY A 292 -1.42 19.07 -2.38
CA GLY A 292 -1.60 19.71 -1.08
C GLY A 292 -0.61 19.30 0.02
N LEU A 293 0.44 18.55 -0.34
CA LEU A 293 1.48 18.06 0.56
C LEU A 293 2.83 18.70 0.24
N THR A 294 3.68 18.82 1.24
CA THR A 294 5.09 19.15 1.09
C THR A 294 5.94 17.87 1.03
N GLY A 295 7.18 17.96 0.54
CA GLY A 295 8.08 16.81 0.53
C GLY A 295 8.30 16.23 1.93
N SER A 296 8.37 17.06 2.97
CA SER A 296 8.60 16.63 4.36
C SER A 296 7.51 15.71 4.91
N ASP A 297 6.27 15.81 4.41
CA ASP A 297 5.16 14.96 4.83
C ASP A 297 5.36 13.47 4.45
N TYR A 298 6.26 13.19 3.52
CA TYR A 298 6.61 11.83 3.09
C TYR A 298 7.70 11.17 3.94
N ASN A 299 8.47 11.94 4.72
CA ASN A 299 9.70 11.46 5.39
C ASN A 299 9.44 10.25 6.31
N ASN A 300 8.36 10.26 7.08
CA ASN A 300 8.03 9.17 8.00
C ASN A 300 7.85 7.84 7.24
N MET A 301 7.12 7.86 6.15
CA MET A 301 6.87 6.66 5.36
C MET A 301 8.08 6.22 4.54
N ILE A 302 8.89 7.17 4.04
CA ILE A 302 10.18 6.87 3.40
C ILE A 302 11.11 6.15 4.38
N ASN A 303 11.18 6.61 5.63
CA ASN A 303 12.00 5.98 6.66
C ASN A 303 11.44 4.62 7.07
N LEU A 304 10.14 4.51 7.32
CA LEU A 304 9.51 3.26 7.73
C LEU A 304 9.69 2.16 6.67
N LEU A 305 9.44 2.48 5.40
CA LEU A 305 9.60 1.55 4.29
C LEU A 305 11.07 1.25 3.93
N SER A 306 12.05 1.83 4.60
CA SER A 306 13.46 1.41 4.49
C SER A 306 13.74 0.10 5.21
N ASN A 307 12.88 -0.33 6.14
CA ASN A 307 13.00 -1.58 6.88
C ASN A 307 12.63 -2.78 5.98
N THR A 308 13.62 -3.62 5.68
CA THR A 308 13.46 -4.82 4.84
C THR A 308 12.88 -6.01 5.58
N ASP A 309 12.91 -5.99 6.92
CA ASP A 309 12.44 -7.11 7.73
C ASP A 309 10.90 -7.11 7.82
N ASP A 310 10.30 -5.92 7.90
CA ASP A 310 8.86 -5.77 8.05
C ASP A 310 8.12 -5.68 6.69
N TYR A 311 8.76 -5.07 5.67
CA TYR A 311 8.12 -4.77 4.39
C TYR A 311 8.96 -5.25 3.21
N LYS A 312 8.40 -6.11 2.35
CA LYS A 312 9.03 -6.59 1.12
C LYS A 312 8.15 -6.24 -0.08
N PHE A 313 8.71 -5.53 -1.04
CA PHE A 313 8.06 -5.16 -2.29
C PHE A 313 9.11 -5.01 -3.39
N ASN A 314 8.72 -5.23 -4.65
CA ASN A 314 9.66 -5.18 -5.78
C ASN A 314 9.57 -3.87 -6.57
N LEU A 315 8.56 -3.05 -6.32
CA LEU A 315 8.33 -1.77 -6.98
C LEU A 315 7.91 -0.71 -5.96
N LEU A 316 8.50 0.49 -6.05
CA LEU A 316 8.12 1.64 -5.22
C LEU A 316 7.67 2.79 -6.10
N LEU A 317 6.58 3.45 -5.71
CA LEU A 317 5.97 4.57 -6.41
C LEU A 317 5.64 5.70 -5.44
N THR A 318 5.88 6.92 -5.88
CA THR A 318 5.48 8.15 -5.15
C THR A 318 4.86 9.14 -6.14
N PRO A 319 3.65 8.85 -6.66
CA PRO A 319 3.08 9.64 -7.74
C PRO A 319 2.91 11.11 -7.37
N GLY A 320 3.49 12.00 -8.20
CA GLY A 320 3.45 13.44 -7.99
C GLY A 320 4.57 14.02 -7.13
N LEU A 321 5.44 13.18 -6.53
CA LEU A 321 6.65 13.62 -5.85
C LEU A 321 7.76 13.80 -6.91
N CYS A 322 7.89 15.01 -7.45
CA CYS A 322 8.82 15.30 -8.54
C CYS A 322 10.22 15.64 -8.01
N ASP A 323 11.24 15.02 -8.60
CA ASP A 323 12.64 15.16 -8.17
C ASP A 323 13.17 16.60 -8.23
N SER A 324 12.79 17.36 -9.25
CA SER A 324 13.19 18.77 -9.36
C SER A 324 12.64 19.67 -8.25
N LEU A 325 11.54 19.29 -7.62
CA LEU A 325 10.87 20.02 -6.54
C LEU A 325 11.20 19.45 -5.16
N HIS A 326 11.36 18.13 -5.07
CA HIS A 326 11.49 17.38 -3.82
C HIS A 326 12.80 16.58 -3.78
N THR A 327 13.89 17.21 -4.18
CA THR A 327 15.22 16.60 -4.38
C THR A 327 15.69 15.80 -3.16
N THR A 328 15.47 16.34 -1.94
CA THR A 328 15.88 15.68 -0.70
C THR A 328 15.17 14.36 -0.49
N GLN A 329 13.85 14.32 -0.66
CA GLN A 329 13.03 13.13 -0.46
C GLN A 329 13.35 12.07 -1.54
N CYS A 330 13.44 12.49 -2.80
CA CYS A 330 13.81 11.59 -3.88
C CYS A 330 15.22 11.01 -3.70
N THR A 331 16.17 11.79 -3.19
CA THR A 331 17.51 11.30 -2.83
C THR A 331 17.44 10.24 -1.73
N SER A 332 16.65 10.48 -0.68
CA SER A 332 16.45 9.53 0.41
C SER A 332 15.81 8.23 -0.08
N ILE A 333 14.79 8.33 -0.94
CA ILE A 333 14.13 7.14 -1.53
C ILE A 333 15.12 6.34 -2.38
N ILE A 334 15.89 7.00 -3.26
CA ILE A 334 16.89 6.33 -4.11
C ILE A 334 17.94 5.63 -3.27
N SER A 335 18.42 6.29 -2.21
CA SER A 335 19.41 5.71 -1.29
C SER A 335 18.84 4.52 -0.54
N ASN A 336 17.63 4.63 -0.01
CA ASN A 336 16.94 3.54 0.68
C ASN A 336 16.71 2.34 -0.26
N THR A 337 16.24 2.59 -1.49
CA THR A 337 16.04 1.55 -2.51
C THR A 337 17.34 0.84 -2.87
N ALA A 338 18.44 1.58 -3.02
CA ALA A 338 19.76 1.02 -3.30
C ALA A 338 20.29 0.19 -2.13
N ASN A 339 20.13 0.66 -0.89
CA ASN A 339 20.55 -0.06 0.33
C ASN A 339 19.73 -1.34 0.53
N ARG A 340 18.44 -1.28 0.32
CA ARG A 340 17.55 -2.44 0.36
C ARG A 340 17.93 -3.47 -0.71
N GLY A 341 18.09 -3.03 -1.96
CA GLY A 341 18.47 -3.87 -3.09
C GLY A 341 17.39 -4.85 -3.59
N ASP A 342 16.15 -4.75 -3.08
CA ASP A 342 15.02 -5.65 -3.34
C ASP A 342 13.87 -5.01 -4.13
N ASN A 343 13.97 -3.74 -4.49
CA ASN A 343 12.92 -3.03 -5.23
C ASN A 343 13.50 -2.08 -6.29
N LEU A 344 12.62 -1.63 -7.19
CA LEU A 344 12.89 -0.59 -8.19
C LEU A 344 12.00 0.61 -7.90
N PHE A 345 12.58 1.81 -7.86
CA PHE A 345 11.86 3.06 -7.71
C PHE A 345 11.50 3.66 -9.06
N VAL A 346 10.21 3.93 -9.30
CA VAL A 346 9.74 4.68 -10.48
C VAL A 346 9.61 6.15 -10.10
N LEU A 347 10.54 6.95 -10.59
CA LEU A 347 10.74 8.34 -10.22
C LEU A 347 10.12 9.29 -11.26
N ASP A 348 9.34 10.26 -10.79
CA ASP A 348 8.92 11.41 -11.59
C ASP A 348 9.97 12.52 -11.47
N LEU A 349 10.64 12.88 -12.58
CA LEU A 349 11.75 13.84 -12.55
C LEU A 349 11.29 15.29 -12.47
N VAL A 350 10.24 15.65 -13.22
CA VAL A 350 9.80 17.03 -13.41
C VAL A 350 8.28 17.14 -13.32
N PRO A 351 7.78 18.34 -12.97
CA PRO A 351 6.33 18.59 -12.92
C PRO A 351 5.70 18.64 -14.33
N TYR A 352 4.37 18.73 -14.33
CA TYR A 352 3.58 18.94 -15.54
C TYR A 352 4.04 20.18 -16.30
N ASN A 353 3.93 20.15 -17.63
CA ASN A 353 4.33 21.23 -18.54
C ASN A 353 5.83 21.55 -18.54
N SER A 354 6.68 20.55 -18.32
CA SER A 354 8.14 20.68 -18.39
C SER A 354 8.67 20.35 -19.80
N THR A 355 9.84 20.89 -20.11
CA THR A 355 10.49 20.66 -21.42
C THR A 355 11.38 19.42 -21.43
N THR A 356 11.70 18.90 -22.63
CA THR A 356 12.67 17.81 -22.82
C THR A 356 14.04 18.13 -22.21
N THR A 357 14.49 19.40 -22.32
CA THR A 357 15.75 19.86 -21.73
C THR A 357 15.69 19.82 -20.18
N ALA A 358 14.58 20.23 -19.59
CA ALA A 358 14.43 20.22 -18.13
C ALA A 358 14.48 18.79 -17.57
N VAL A 359 13.79 17.86 -18.21
CA VAL A 359 13.77 16.47 -17.74
C VAL A 359 15.11 15.77 -17.92
N THR A 360 15.80 15.96 -19.04
CA THR A 360 17.13 15.37 -19.26
C THR A 360 18.19 16.00 -18.36
N GLY A 361 18.08 17.32 -18.10
CA GLY A 361 18.93 18.01 -17.14
C GLY A 361 18.76 17.46 -15.72
N GLN A 362 17.53 17.22 -15.28
CA GLN A 362 17.27 16.61 -13.97
C GLN A 362 17.77 15.16 -13.91
N ALA A 363 17.54 14.36 -14.95
CA ALA A 363 18.06 12.98 -15.05
C ALA A 363 19.59 12.91 -14.98
N ALA A 364 20.30 13.91 -15.52
CA ALA A 364 21.76 13.98 -15.47
C ALA A 364 22.31 14.11 -14.04
N THR A 365 21.53 14.67 -13.10
CA THR A 365 21.92 14.80 -11.69
C THR A 365 21.88 13.47 -10.94
N ARG A 366 21.29 12.41 -11.53
CA ARG A 366 21.08 11.11 -10.91
C ARG A 366 21.95 10.04 -11.56
N ASN A 367 22.52 9.18 -10.70
CA ASN A 367 23.30 8.02 -11.12
C ASN A 367 22.96 6.82 -10.23
N ASN A 368 21.93 6.06 -10.57
CA ASN A 368 21.53 4.90 -9.80
C ASN A 368 20.76 3.90 -10.68
N SER A 369 21.08 2.62 -10.55
CA SER A 369 20.41 1.55 -11.30
C SER A 369 19.11 1.05 -10.65
N TYR A 370 18.81 1.44 -9.41
CA TYR A 370 17.57 1.10 -8.71
C TYR A 370 16.46 2.13 -8.93
N ALA A 371 16.68 3.13 -9.79
CA ALA A 371 15.66 4.08 -10.17
C ALA A 371 15.50 4.14 -11.69
N ALA A 372 14.27 4.31 -12.15
CA ALA A 372 13.92 4.51 -13.55
C ALA A 372 12.89 5.65 -13.65
N SER A 373 12.96 6.42 -14.73
CA SER A 373 12.03 7.53 -14.97
C SER A 373 11.43 7.45 -16.36
N TYR A 374 10.17 7.89 -16.46
CA TYR A 374 9.38 7.92 -17.68
C TYR A 374 8.83 9.33 -17.90
N TRP A 375 8.74 9.77 -19.14
CA TRP A 375 8.24 11.09 -19.51
C TRP A 375 7.69 11.07 -20.95
N PRO A 376 6.67 11.88 -21.28
CA PRO A 376 6.03 12.97 -20.53
C PRO A 376 4.89 12.51 -19.61
N TRP A 377 4.22 13.47 -18.98
CA TRP A 377 2.95 13.27 -18.30
C TRP A 377 1.89 12.81 -19.28
N VAL A 378 0.85 12.15 -18.78
CA VAL A 378 -0.19 11.57 -19.63
C VAL A 378 -1.57 11.93 -19.11
N GLN A 379 -2.54 12.01 -20.03
CA GLN A 379 -3.94 12.24 -19.68
C GLN A 379 -4.67 10.90 -19.66
N THR A 380 -5.32 10.61 -18.55
CA THR A 380 -6.15 9.42 -18.36
C THR A 380 -7.54 9.84 -17.88
N GLN A 381 -8.53 8.98 -18.10
CA GLN A 381 -9.82 9.15 -17.45
C GLN A 381 -9.73 8.60 -16.03
N ASP A 382 -10.11 9.41 -15.07
CA ASP A 382 -10.26 8.97 -13.69
C ASP A 382 -11.46 8.01 -13.58
N PRO A 383 -11.27 6.79 -13.09
CA PRO A 383 -12.33 5.78 -13.06
C PRO A 383 -13.49 6.13 -12.13
N ASP A 384 -13.25 6.95 -11.10
CA ASP A 384 -14.24 7.26 -10.07
C ASP A 384 -15.02 8.54 -10.36
N SER A 385 -14.36 9.57 -10.87
CA SER A 385 -15.02 10.85 -11.23
C SER A 385 -15.43 10.95 -12.68
N GLY A 386 -14.92 10.06 -13.55
CA GLY A 386 -15.12 10.10 -15.00
C GLY A 386 -14.44 11.28 -15.70
N ARG A 387 -13.66 12.10 -14.99
CA ARG A 387 -12.95 13.27 -15.54
C ARG A 387 -11.63 12.88 -16.19
N ASN A 388 -11.26 13.64 -17.21
CA ASN A 388 -9.92 13.52 -17.80
C ASN A 388 -8.93 14.31 -16.97
N VAL A 389 -7.92 13.62 -16.42
CA VAL A 389 -6.91 14.19 -15.53
C VAL A 389 -5.51 13.95 -16.08
N TRP A 390 -4.61 14.92 -15.85
CA TRP A 390 -3.20 14.78 -16.13
C TRP A 390 -2.51 14.13 -14.93
N VAL A 391 -1.76 13.08 -15.19
CA VAL A 391 -1.06 12.30 -14.15
C VAL A 391 0.41 12.12 -14.54
N PRO A 392 1.32 12.03 -13.55
CA PRO A 392 2.70 11.70 -13.82
C PRO A 392 2.84 10.27 -14.32
N ALA A 393 3.89 9.99 -15.07
CA ALA A 393 4.10 8.70 -15.70
C ALA A 393 4.14 7.53 -14.70
N SER A 394 4.69 7.74 -13.49
CA SER A 394 4.75 6.74 -12.43
C SER A 394 3.40 6.14 -12.07
N THR A 395 2.34 6.94 -12.14
CA THR A 395 0.94 6.53 -11.86
C THR A 395 0.48 5.37 -12.75
N LEU A 396 0.89 5.35 -14.01
CA LEU A 396 0.48 4.33 -14.97
C LEU A 396 1.52 3.22 -15.13
N MET A 397 2.79 3.55 -14.91
CA MET A 397 3.86 2.57 -15.03
C MET A 397 3.70 1.40 -14.05
N ALA A 398 3.08 1.61 -12.89
CA ALA A 398 2.69 0.53 -11.99
C ALA A 398 1.88 -0.57 -12.71
N GLY A 399 0.90 -0.16 -13.51
CA GLY A 399 0.09 -1.08 -14.31
C GLY A 399 0.90 -1.76 -15.43
N VAL A 400 1.81 -1.04 -16.10
CA VAL A 400 2.68 -1.63 -17.12
C VAL A 400 3.58 -2.71 -16.54
N PHE A 401 4.16 -2.48 -15.37
CA PHE A 401 4.96 -3.49 -14.68
C PHE A 401 4.11 -4.69 -14.25
N ALA A 402 2.93 -4.46 -13.71
CA ALA A 402 2.01 -5.53 -13.32
C ALA A 402 1.57 -6.38 -14.52
N TYR A 403 1.24 -5.74 -15.64
CA TYR A 403 0.89 -6.43 -16.88
C TYR A 403 2.06 -7.26 -17.43
N ASN A 404 3.27 -6.69 -17.44
CA ASN A 404 4.47 -7.42 -17.87
C ASN A 404 4.70 -8.67 -17.01
N ASP A 405 4.54 -8.57 -15.69
CA ASP A 405 4.75 -9.68 -14.76
C ASP A 405 3.66 -10.76 -14.90
N LYS A 406 2.45 -10.36 -15.29
CA LYS A 406 1.33 -11.28 -15.52
C LYS A 406 1.46 -12.07 -16.85
N VAL A 407 1.91 -11.41 -17.93
CA VAL A 407 1.92 -12.04 -19.28
C VAL A 407 3.28 -12.63 -19.65
N ALA A 408 4.32 -12.27 -18.90
CA ALA A 408 5.69 -12.72 -19.09
C ALA A 408 6.35 -12.91 -17.74
N GLU A 409 7.59 -12.47 -17.60
CA GLU A 409 8.35 -12.57 -16.34
C GLU A 409 8.94 -11.20 -15.98
N PRO A 410 9.31 -10.95 -14.71
CA PRO A 410 9.88 -9.67 -14.27
C PRO A 410 11.13 -9.22 -15.05
N TRP A 411 11.85 -10.16 -15.65
CA TRP A 411 13.05 -9.88 -16.46
C TRP A 411 12.79 -9.62 -17.95
N PHE A 412 11.54 -9.58 -18.37
CA PHE A 412 11.19 -9.07 -19.70
C PHE A 412 11.07 -7.54 -19.66
N ALA A 413 11.35 -6.89 -20.80
CA ALA A 413 11.25 -5.44 -20.88
C ALA A 413 9.81 -4.96 -20.74
N PRO A 414 9.47 -4.11 -19.76
CA PRO A 414 8.15 -3.48 -19.63
C PRO A 414 8.06 -2.28 -20.58
N ALA A 415 8.27 -2.53 -21.85
CA ALA A 415 8.36 -1.51 -22.90
C ALA A 415 7.97 -2.08 -24.27
N GLY A 416 7.72 -1.17 -25.22
CA GLY A 416 7.36 -1.53 -26.58
C GLY A 416 5.89 -1.87 -26.76
N ILE A 417 5.48 -2.13 -27.99
CA ILE A 417 4.08 -2.29 -28.40
C ILE A 417 3.40 -3.46 -27.65
N ASN A 418 4.12 -4.54 -27.40
CA ASN A 418 3.54 -5.76 -26.84
C ASN A 418 3.31 -5.69 -25.33
N ARG A 419 4.15 -5.00 -24.57
CA ARG A 419 4.10 -4.99 -23.10
C ARG A 419 4.13 -3.59 -22.47
N GLY A 420 4.47 -2.55 -23.24
CA GLY A 420 4.53 -1.17 -22.76
C GLY A 420 3.29 -0.34 -23.08
N GLY A 421 2.20 -0.94 -23.55
CA GLY A 421 0.98 -0.23 -23.90
C GLY A 421 0.29 0.38 -22.68
N LEU A 422 -0.08 1.66 -22.79
CA LEU A 422 -0.81 2.42 -21.77
C LEU A 422 -2.29 2.49 -22.14
N THR A 423 -3.03 1.42 -21.88
CA THR A 423 -4.41 1.22 -22.38
C THR A 423 -5.42 2.21 -21.83
N SER A 424 -5.21 2.75 -20.63
CA SER A 424 -6.09 3.75 -20.00
C SER A 424 -5.75 5.19 -20.39
N VAL A 425 -4.73 5.42 -21.22
CA VAL A 425 -4.26 6.76 -21.60
C VAL A 425 -4.98 7.27 -22.82
N ILE A 426 -5.49 8.50 -22.73
CA ILE A 426 -6.12 9.22 -23.83
C ILE A 426 -5.06 9.82 -24.75
N ARG A 427 -4.06 10.48 -24.15
CA ARG A 427 -2.94 11.10 -24.86
C ARG A 427 -1.77 11.41 -23.92
N ALA A 428 -0.59 11.52 -24.49
CA ALA A 428 0.57 12.09 -23.81
C ALA A 428 0.52 13.63 -23.86
N GLU A 429 1.14 14.28 -22.88
CA GLU A 429 1.27 15.74 -22.80
C GLU A 429 1.96 16.32 -24.03
N GLN A 430 3.00 15.65 -24.48
CA GLN A 430 3.75 16.02 -25.67
C GLN A 430 3.82 14.84 -26.64
N LYS A 431 3.61 15.11 -27.92
CA LYS A 431 3.83 14.13 -28.98
C LYS A 431 5.31 14.15 -29.38
N LEU A 432 6.04 13.14 -28.95
CA LEU A 432 7.49 13.03 -29.17
C LEU A 432 7.82 12.67 -30.63
N THR A 433 8.71 13.44 -31.23
CA THR A 433 9.34 13.09 -32.50
C THR A 433 10.43 12.02 -32.30
N GLN A 434 11.00 11.48 -33.39
CA GLN A 434 12.14 10.56 -33.32
C GLN A 434 13.31 11.22 -32.57
N SER A 435 13.65 12.47 -32.94
CA SER A 435 14.74 13.22 -32.32
C SER A 435 14.52 13.45 -30.81
N ASP A 436 13.27 13.74 -30.40
CA ASP A 436 12.96 13.92 -28.99
C ASP A 436 13.17 12.60 -28.21
N ARG A 437 12.71 11.47 -28.77
CA ARG A 437 12.91 10.15 -28.17
C ARG A 437 14.39 9.79 -28.06
N ASP A 438 15.17 10.10 -29.08
CA ASP A 438 16.63 9.86 -29.08
C ASP A 438 17.32 10.69 -27.99
N THR A 439 16.95 11.98 -27.87
CA THR A 439 17.47 12.88 -26.82
C THR A 439 17.11 12.38 -25.41
N LEU A 440 15.85 12.02 -25.19
CA LEU A 440 15.39 11.48 -23.90
C LEU A 440 16.11 10.18 -23.56
N TYR A 441 16.19 9.26 -24.53
CA TYR A 441 16.81 7.95 -24.30
C TYR A 441 18.32 8.07 -24.05
N GLN A 442 19.02 8.97 -24.74
CA GLN A 442 20.42 9.30 -24.41
C GLN A 442 20.53 9.90 -23.00
N GLY A 443 19.60 10.76 -22.61
CA GLY A 443 19.50 11.36 -21.27
C GLY A 443 19.01 10.42 -20.17
N LYS A 444 18.89 9.12 -20.38
CA LYS A 444 18.43 8.10 -19.40
C LYS A 444 16.95 8.24 -19.00
N VAL A 445 16.14 8.93 -19.79
CA VAL A 445 14.71 9.07 -19.58
C VAL A 445 13.97 8.17 -20.58
N ASN A 446 13.04 7.36 -20.09
CA ASN A 446 12.27 6.47 -20.93
C ASN A 446 11.10 7.22 -21.57
N PRO A 447 11.05 7.35 -22.91
CA PRO A 447 10.01 8.10 -23.57
C PRO A 447 8.67 7.35 -23.54
N ILE A 448 7.58 8.08 -23.27
CA ILE A 448 6.22 7.63 -23.55
C ILE A 448 5.84 8.20 -24.92
N ALA A 449 5.73 7.35 -25.91
CA ALA A 449 5.53 7.73 -27.30
C ALA A 449 4.13 7.36 -27.80
N THR A 450 3.61 8.14 -28.72
CA THR A 450 2.33 7.85 -29.41
C THR A 450 2.61 7.38 -30.82
N PHE A 451 2.16 6.18 -31.14
CA PHE A 451 2.28 5.61 -32.48
C PHE A 451 0.90 5.50 -33.15
N PRO A 452 0.81 5.86 -34.46
CA PRO A 452 -0.44 5.69 -35.20
C PRO A 452 -0.91 4.23 -35.18
N GLY A 453 -2.17 4.00 -34.83
CA GLY A 453 -2.75 2.66 -34.73
C GLY A 453 -2.33 1.80 -33.55
N GLN A 454 -1.37 2.25 -32.73
CA GLN A 454 -0.85 1.52 -31.56
C GLN A 454 -1.15 2.22 -30.22
N GLY A 455 -1.57 3.49 -30.28
CA GLY A 455 -1.84 4.29 -29.08
C GLY A 455 -0.60 4.81 -28.37
N VAL A 456 -0.71 5.01 -27.06
CA VAL A 456 0.38 5.53 -26.21
C VAL A 456 1.13 4.37 -25.57
N VAL A 457 2.45 4.38 -25.67
CA VAL A 457 3.32 3.25 -25.32
C VAL A 457 4.55 3.75 -24.55
N ALA A 458 4.93 3.08 -23.49
CA ALA A 458 6.26 3.24 -22.89
C ALA A 458 7.30 2.63 -23.83
N TYR A 459 8.21 3.46 -24.35
CA TYR A 459 9.13 3.08 -25.43
C TYR A 459 10.60 3.20 -25.01
N GLY A 460 10.89 2.76 -23.80
CA GLY A 460 12.23 2.72 -23.23
C GLY A 460 12.27 1.93 -21.93
N GLN A 461 13.47 1.47 -21.57
CA GLN A 461 13.69 0.69 -20.35
C GLN A 461 15.04 0.96 -19.69
N LYS A 462 15.54 2.19 -19.75
CA LYS A 462 16.77 2.59 -19.07
C LYS A 462 16.53 2.86 -17.60
N THR A 463 17.51 2.49 -16.76
CA THR A 463 17.65 3.00 -15.41
C THR A 463 18.36 4.35 -15.43
N LEU A 464 18.41 5.04 -14.30
CA LEU A 464 19.15 6.32 -14.18
C LEU A 464 20.66 6.13 -14.02
N GLN A 465 21.19 4.92 -14.25
CA GLN A 465 22.62 4.67 -14.19
C GLN A 465 23.36 5.35 -15.35
N THR A 466 24.46 6.02 -15.02
CA THR A 466 25.29 6.74 -16.01
C THR A 466 26.29 5.79 -16.68
N GLN A 467 26.86 4.88 -15.92
CA GLN A 467 27.84 3.93 -16.46
C GLN A 467 27.15 2.88 -17.34
N ALA A 468 27.66 2.68 -18.55
CA ALA A 468 27.18 1.63 -19.43
C ALA A 468 27.52 0.24 -18.85
N SER A 469 26.50 -0.50 -18.47
CA SER A 469 26.62 -1.89 -17.99
C SER A 469 25.29 -2.63 -18.23
N ALA A 470 25.23 -3.90 -17.90
CA ALA A 470 23.97 -4.64 -17.97
C ALA A 470 22.88 -4.06 -17.05
N LEU A 471 23.27 -3.35 -15.99
CA LEU A 471 22.36 -2.74 -15.01
C LEU A 471 21.78 -1.38 -15.42
N ASP A 472 22.18 -0.86 -16.57
CA ASP A 472 21.57 0.33 -17.16
C ASP A 472 20.21 0.04 -17.80
N ARG A 473 19.72 -1.23 -17.71
CA ARG A 473 18.41 -1.68 -18.18
C ARG A 473 17.52 -2.16 -17.05
N VAL A 474 16.26 -1.73 -17.10
CA VAL A 474 15.24 -2.06 -16.11
C VAL A 474 14.99 -3.57 -16.02
N ASN A 475 14.92 -4.27 -17.15
CA ASN A 475 14.70 -5.71 -17.17
C ASN A 475 15.80 -6.49 -16.43
N VAL A 476 17.07 -6.14 -16.65
CA VAL A 476 18.20 -6.78 -15.97
C VAL A 476 18.23 -6.42 -14.49
N ARG A 477 17.91 -5.18 -14.13
CA ARG A 477 17.81 -4.78 -12.72
C ARG A 477 16.73 -5.58 -12.00
N ARG A 478 15.55 -5.73 -12.62
CA ARG A 478 14.45 -6.52 -12.05
C ARG A 478 14.77 -8.02 -11.97
N LEU A 479 15.48 -8.55 -12.96
CA LEU A 479 16.03 -9.91 -12.88
C LEU A 479 16.86 -10.08 -11.61
N LEU A 480 17.84 -9.18 -11.36
CA LEU A 480 18.69 -9.27 -10.18
C LEU A 480 17.93 -9.10 -8.87
N ILE A 481 16.90 -8.25 -8.84
CA ILE A 481 16.02 -8.13 -7.67
C ILE A 481 15.34 -9.48 -7.38
N SER A 482 14.77 -10.12 -8.39
CA SER A 482 14.12 -11.43 -8.24
C SER A 482 15.10 -12.53 -7.82
N LEU A 483 16.29 -12.58 -8.43
CA LEU A 483 17.33 -13.55 -8.07
C LEU A 483 17.81 -13.36 -6.63
N LYS A 484 18.11 -12.12 -6.23
CA LYS A 484 18.53 -11.78 -4.87
C LYS A 484 17.47 -12.15 -3.82
N SER A 485 16.21 -11.88 -4.11
CA SER A 485 15.11 -12.23 -3.21
C SER A 485 15.04 -13.73 -2.94
N TYR A 486 15.01 -14.55 -3.99
CA TYR A 486 14.95 -16.00 -3.86
C TYR A 486 16.18 -16.60 -3.20
N ILE A 487 17.38 -16.21 -3.69
CA ILE A 487 18.64 -16.74 -3.17
C ILE A 487 18.88 -16.30 -1.73
N GLY A 488 18.50 -15.05 -1.40
CA GLY A 488 18.58 -14.54 -0.03
C GLY A 488 17.68 -15.31 0.94
N GLN A 489 16.45 -15.64 0.54
CA GLN A 489 15.57 -16.48 1.35
C GLN A 489 16.14 -17.89 1.56
N THR A 490 16.72 -18.49 0.51
CA THR A 490 17.39 -19.79 0.59
C THR A 490 18.60 -19.73 1.52
N ALA A 491 19.40 -18.67 1.43
CA ALA A 491 20.59 -18.48 2.27
C ALA A 491 20.24 -18.25 3.74
N ASN A 492 19.13 -17.54 4.03
CA ASN A 492 18.68 -17.29 5.40
C ASN A 492 18.36 -18.60 6.16
N ALA A 493 17.89 -19.63 5.46
CA ALA A 493 17.64 -20.94 6.05
C ALA A 493 18.93 -21.67 6.50
N LEU A 494 20.10 -21.22 6.03
CA LEU A 494 21.40 -21.79 6.37
C LEU A 494 22.15 -21.00 7.45
N VAL A 495 21.60 -19.92 7.93
CA VAL A 495 22.18 -19.12 9.02
C VAL A 495 22.19 -19.97 10.29
N PHE A 496 23.32 -20.04 10.97
CA PHE A 496 23.64 -20.93 12.10
C PHE A 496 23.85 -22.40 11.74
N GLU A 497 23.75 -22.81 10.47
CA GLU A 497 24.18 -24.14 10.04
C GLU A 497 25.71 -24.21 9.96
N GLN A 498 26.26 -25.42 10.13
CA GLN A 498 27.71 -25.64 10.09
C GLN A 498 28.24 -25.57 8.65
N ASN A 499 29.36 -24.89 8.44
CA ASN A 499 29.99 -24.81 7.13
C ASN A 499 30.63 -26.17 6.74
N THR A 500 29.79 -27.10 6.34
CA THR A 500 30.20 -28.43 5.88
C THR A 500 29.91 -28.60 4.39
N LEU A 501 30.50 -29.62 3.77
CA LEU A 501 30.21 -30.00 2.39
C LEU A 501 28.71 -30.30 2.20
N ALA A 502 28.06 -30.90 3.20
CA ALA A 502 26.62 -31.18 3.17
C ALA A 502 25.78 -29.92 3.07
N THR A 503 26.03 -28.91 3.90
CA THR A 503 25.34 -27.62 3.90
C THR A 503 25.55 -26.88 2.58
N ARG A 504 26.77 -26.87 2.04
CA ARG A 504 27.07 -26.26 0.73
C ARG A 504 26.30 -26.94 -0.40
N ASN A 505 26.28 -28.29 -0.41
CA ASN A 505 25.54 -29.07 -1.40
C ASN A 505 24.03 -28.84 -1.26
N GLN A 506 23.49 -28.66 -0.07
CA GLN A 506 22.07 -28.33 0.16
C GLN A 506 21.71 -26.98 -0.48
N PHE A 507 22.54 -25.96 -0.33
CA PHE A 507 22.36 -24.68 -1.01
C PHE A 507 22.40 -24.84 -2.54
N LEU A 508 23.41 -25.51 -3.06
CA LEU A 508 23.55 -25.73 -4.50
C LEU A 508 22.38 -26.52 -5.09
N ALA A 509 21.83 -27.49 -4.35
CA ALA A 509 20.69 -28.30 -4.75
C ALA A 509 19.39 -27.47 -4.86
N GLN A 510 19.27 -26.34 -4.16
CA GLN A 510 18.13 -25.43 -4.25
C GLN A 510 18.35 -24.33 -5.28
N VAL A 511 19.54 -23.73 -5.32
CA VAL A 511 19.82 -22.56 -6.17
C VAL A 511 20.04 -22.93 -7.63
N ASN A 512 20.73 -24.03 -7.93
CA ASN A 512 20.99 -24.44 -9.32
C ASN A 512 19.71 -24.72 -10.13
N PRO A 513 18.72 -25.51 -9.63
CA PRO A 513 17.47 -25.72 -10.36
C PRO A 513 16.68 -24.44 -10.59
N TYR A 514 16.70 -23.52 -9.61
CA TYR A 514 16.06 -22.22 -9.76
C TYR A 514 16.70 -21.40 -10.89
N LEU A 515 18.02 -21.25 -10.89
CA LEU A 515 18.74 -20.52 -11.94
C LEU A 515 18.57 -21.17 -13.31
N GLN A 516 18.53 -22.51 -13.36
CA GLN A 516 18.24 -23.25 -14.60
C GLN A 516 16.81 -22.98 -15.10
N SER A 517 15.81 -22.89 -14.19
CA SER A 517 14.44 -22.49 -14.52
C SER A 517 14.42 -21.07 -15.09
N VAL A 518 15.15 -20.12 -14.50
CA VAL A 518 15.25 -18.74 -15.00
C VAL A 518 15.94 -18.71 -16.37
N GLN A 519 16.94 -19.54 -16.61
CA GLN A 519 17.61 -19.69 -17.91
C GLN A 519 16.63 -20.22 -18.97
N GLN A 520 15.86 -21.27 -18.66
CA GLN A 520 14.85 -21.82 -19.56
C GLN A 520 13.76 -20.80 -19.92
N ARG A 521 13.41 -19.91 -18.96
CA ARG A 521 12.46 -18.82 -19.14
C ARG A 521 13.11 -17.54 -19.70
N GLN A 522 14.28 -17.67 -20.37
CA GLN A 522 14.97 -16.59 -21.08
C GLN A 522 15.48 -15.43 -20.20
N GLY A 523 15.68 -15.65 -18.90
CA GLY A 523 16.27 -14.64 -18.01
C GLY A 523 17.79 -14.58 -18.08
N LEU A 524 18.43 -15.74 -18.31
CA LEU A 524 19.88 -15.89 -18.32
C LEU A 524 20.35 -16.62 -19.59
N TYR A 525 21.49 -16.21 -20.13
CA TYR A 525 22.21 -17.00 -21.14
C TYR A 525 22.99 -18.13 -20.48
N ALA A 526 23.68 -17.83 -19.39
CA ALA A 526 24.47 -18.79 -18.63
C ALA A 526 24.58 -18.37 -17.17
N PHE A 527 24.81 -19.34 -16.31
CA PHE A 527 25.13 -19.11 -14.90
C PHE A 527 26.12 -20.14 -14.38
N LYS A 528 26.81 -19.80 -13.31
CA LYS A 528 27.68 -20.70 -12.54
C LYS A 528 27.60 -20.33 -11.07
N VAL A 529 27.34 -21.30 -10.21
CA VAL A 529 27.39 -21.14 -8.75
C VAL A 529 28.61 -21.89 -8.23
N VAL A 530 29.42 -21.20 -7.45
CA VAL A 530 30.63 -21.77 -6.80
C VAL A 530 30.43 -21.62 -5.30
N MET A 531 30.37 -22.74 -4.60
CA MET A 531 30.29 -22.83 -3.14
C MET A 531 30.99 -24.10 -2.71
N ASP A 532 32.30 -24.13 -2.90
CA ASP A 532 33.16 -25.27 -2.67
C ASP A 532 34.37 -24.88 -1.79
N GLU A 533 35.41 -25.71 -1.75
CA GLU A 533 36.60 -25.47 -0.95
C GLU A 533 37.46 -24.31 -1.48
N SER A 534 37.29 -23.92 -2.75
CA SER A 534 38.05 -22.83 -3.34
C SER A 534 37.68 -21.46 -2.76
N ASN A 535 36.41 -21.31 -2.36
CA ASN A 535 35.90 -20.06 -1.74
C ASN A 535 35.51 -20.24 -0.25
N ASN A 536 35.53 -21.46 0.29
CA ASN A 536 35.37 -21.76 1.72
C ASN A 536 36.63 -22.45 2.25
N THR A 537 37.71 -21.69 2.30
CA THR A 537 39.00 -22.12 2.87
C THR A 537 38.90 -22.25 4.39
N ALA A 538 39.93 -22.91 5.02
CA ALA A 538 39.97 -23.03 6.49
C ALA A 538 39.88 -21.66 7.19
N ASP A 539 40.51 -20.62 6.66
CA ASP A 539 40.45 -19.26 7.20
C ASP A 539 39.03 -18.66 7.13
N VAL A 540 38.24 -18.94 6.07
CA VAL A 540 36.83 -18.51 5.95
C VAL A 540 35.95 -19.25 6.96
N ILE A 541 36.19 -20.56 7.14
CA ILE A 541 35.46 -21.39 8.11
C ILE A 541 35.76 -20.93 9.53
N ASP A 542 37.02 -20.66 9.84
CA ASP A 542 37.47 -20.19 11.17
C ASP A 542 36.90 -18.81 11.53
N ARG A 543 36.52 -18.02 10.53
CA ARG A 543 35.79 -16.74 10.72
C ARG A 543 34.27 -16.91 10.82
N ASN A 544 33.75 -18.12 10.89
CA ASN A 544 32.32 -18.44 10.89
C ASN A 544 31.58 -17.90 9.65
N GLN A 545 32.20 -17.94 8.48
CA GLN A 545 31.64 -17.44 7.22
C GLN A 545 31.36 -18.60 6.27
N LEU A 546 30.26 -18.50 5.53
CA LEU A 546 29.92 -19.35 4.40
C LEU A 546 29.86 -18.46 3.15
N VAL A 547 30.73 -18.72 2.17
CA VAL A 547 30.89 -17.88 0.98
C VAL A 547 30.43 -18.62 -0.27
N GLY A 548 29.46 -18.02 -1.00
CA GLY A 548 29.01 -18.46 -2.31
C GLY A 548 29.28 -17.39 -3.37
N ALA A 549 29.80 -17.75 -4.52
CA ALA A 549 29.94 -16.86 -5.67
C ALA A 549 28.99 -17.30 -6.79
N ILE A 550 28.17 -16.36 -7.25
CA ILE A 550 27.17 -16.60 -8.29
C ILE A 550 27.50 -15.72 -9.50
N TYR A 551 27.89 -16.37 -10.59
CA TYR A 551 28.22 -15.73 -11.86
C TYR A 551 27.01 -15.88 -12.79
N ILE A 552 26.54 -14.77 -13.35
CA ILE A 552 25.38 -14.76 -14.25
C ILE A 552 25.66 -13.96 -15.51
N GLN A 553 25.09 -14.40 -16.61
CA GLN A 553 25.05 -13.68 -17.87
C GLN A 553 23.57 -13.40 -18.22
N PRO A 554 23.06 -12.18 -17.93
CA PRO A 554 21.67 -11.85 -18.21
C PRO A 554 21.40 -11.77 -19.72
N THR A 555 20.20 -12.13 -20.13
CA THR A 555 19.74 -11.93 -21.49
C THR A 555 19.55 -10.43 -21.76
N ARG A 556 19.89 -10.02 -23.00
CA ARG A 556 19.69 -8.65 -23.47
C ARG A 556 18.50 -8.59 -24.43
N THR A 557 17.71 -7.54 -24.32
CA THR A 557 16.62 -7.28 -25.26
C THR A 557 17.15 -6.64 -26.53
N ALA A 558 16.57 -6.99 -27.67
CA ALA A 558 16.84 -6.31 -28.93
C ALA A 558 16.10 -4.95 -28.92
N GLU A 559 16.84 -3.87 -28.79
CA GLU A 559 16.32 -2.49 -28.83
C GLU A 559 16.52 -1.84 -30.20
N PHE A 560 17.57 -2.25 -30.93
CA PHE A 560 17.93 -1.73 -32.24
C PHE A 560 17.94 -2.87 -33.27
N ILE A 561 17.12 -2.75 -34.30
CA ILE A 561 17.01 -3.73 -35.36
C ILE A 561 17.43 -3.06 -36.65
N TYR A 562 18.50 -3.55 -37.28
CA TYR A 562 18.99 -3.07 -38.56
C TYR A 562 18.59 -4.06 -39.64
N LEU A 563 17.80 -3.60 -40.62
CA LEU A 563 17.37 -4.39 -41.79
C LEU A 563 18.04 -3.83 -43.03
N ASN A 564 18.92 -4.63 -43.65
CA ASN A 564 19.58 -4.26 -44.93
C ASN A 564 18.86 -4.93 -46.09
N PHE A 565 18.26 -4.15 -46.94
CA PHE A 565 17.65 -4.61 -48.18
C PHE A 565 18.66 -4.45 -49.30
N ASN A 566 19.22 -5.56 -49.80
CA ASN A 566 20.15 -5.56 -50.95
C ASN A 566 19.34 -5.82 -52.23
N ILE A 567 19.25 -4.82 -53.07
CA ILE A 567 18.62 -4.96 -54.38
C ILE A 567 19.71 -5.48 -55.36
N MET A 568 19.50 -6.68 -55.85
CA MET A 568 20.43 -7.32 -56.76
C MET A 568 19.95 -7.20 -58.20
N PRO A 569 20.86 -7.14 -59.19
CA PRO A 569 20.49 -7.14 -60.61
C PRO A 569 19.76 -8.43 -61.02
N THR A 570 18.90 -8.32 -62.05
CA THR A 570 18.16 -9.46 -62.62
C THR A 570 19.14 -10.54 -63.09
N GLY A 571 18.96 -11.77 -62.59
CA GLY A 571 19.84 -12.90 -62.94
C GLY A 571 20.90 -13.26 -61.88
N THR A 572 20.98 -12.56 -60.77
CA THR A 572 21.88 -12.93 -59.67
C THR A 572 21.28 -14.12 -58.91
N SER A 573 22.03 -15.20 -58.72
CA SER A 573 21.63 -16.34 -57.88
C SER A 573 21.88 -16.02 -56.40
N PHE A 574 20.88 -16.28 -55.55
CA PHE A 574 20.99 -16.20 -54.09
C PHE A 574 21.57 -17.55 -53.62
N SER A 575 22.74 -17.56 -52.98
CA SER A 575 23.34 -18.72 -52.32
C SER A 575 23.08 -18.68 -50.84
#